data_3eb8fcbf1d938749ca2d9ff60ead4ce0
#
_entry.id   3eb8fcbf1d938749ca2d9ff60ead4ce0
#
_cell.length_a   1.000
_cell.length_b   1.000
_cell.length_c   1.000
_cell.angle_alpha   90.00
_cell.angle_beta   90.00
_cell.angle_gamma   90.00
#
_symmetry.space_group_name_H-M   'P 1'
#
loop_
_entity.id
_entity.type
_entity.pdbx_description
1 polymer ?
#
loop_
_entity_poly.entity_id
_entity_poly.type
_entity_poly.pdbx_seq_one_letter_code
_entity_poly.pdbx_strand_id
1 'polypeptide(L)'
;VSEPTEGTILTVYREAVQYANGRISKDTTLSRYFDDFTEEVQNSLLRTPELLNVLKEAGVVDSGGAGLFYIAQGMKDALSGKMPVSGGTPTDTRAPKKVDASRFNEDSVLQFGYCTEFLLQLQNCKVDVAHFDPEELFRWLNDHGESVVAFAEGSVIKVHIHTMHPGEILNHCQQYGEFLTLKIENMTLQHSEVTIENRFEVPKPKKKKKFALVCVAAGEGMKNTLFSMGVDQIVDGGQSMNPSTGDFLDAFGKIDAETIFVFPNNGNVILTAHQAAELYKEADVRVVQSKNIGQGYAGVSMFDTSSDDADEIEKELAAALENVVTGSVSRAIRDTEKDGIRIQTGDYIGFVDDRIYVAAPDALTAAKELARKLDASSKDILLLLCGADAKEEEAQKLYEELKAECRRAEVIFIDGGQPVFDYVLVLE
;
A
#
# COMPACT_ATOMS: atom_id res chain seq x y z
N VAL A 1 -28.21 18.41 -6.79
CA VAL A 1 -27.06 19.28 -6.46
C VAL A 1 -27.58 20.70 -6.38
N SER A 2 -27.52 21.29 -5.19
CA SER A 2 -28.06 22.64 -4.96
C SER A 2 -27.26 23.73 -5.69
N GLU A 3 -25.96 23.58 -5.81
CA GLU A 3 -25.09 24.46 -6.60
C GLU A 3 -24.14 23.64 -7.47
N PRO A 4 -24.44 23.50 -8.77
CA PRO A 4 -23.58 22.75 -9.68
C PRO A 4 -22.30 23.55 -9.97
N THR A 5 -21.15 22.96 -9.66
CA THR A 5 -19.83 23.56 -9.89
C THR A 5 -19.13 22.87 -11.05
N GLU A 6 -18.63 23.65 -12.02
CA GLU A 6 -17.81 23.12 -13.12
C GLU A 6 -16.44 22.63 -12.58
N GLY A 7 -15.89 21.60 -13.24
CA GLY A 7 -14.66 20.96 -12.79
C GLY A 7 -14.87 19.89 -11.69
N THR A 8 -16.13 19.49 -11.46
CA THR A 8 -16.51 18.41 -10.53
C THR A 8 -17.05 17.19 -11.27
N ILE A 9 -17.50 16.17 -10.53
CA ILE A 9 -18.16 14.96 -11.05
C ILE A 9 -19.23 15.28 -12.11
N LEU A 10 -19.92 16.41 -11.99
CA LEU A 10 -20.96 16.81 -12.95
C LEU A 10 -20.40 17.13 -14.33
N THR A 11 -19.25 17.80 -14.37
CA THR A 11 -18.52 18.07 -15.62
C THR A 11 -18.01 16.78 -16.23
N VAL A 12 -17.38 15.94 -15.42
CA VAL A 12 -16.82 14.64 -15.83
C VAL A 12 -17.92 13.75 -16.43
N TYR A 13 -19.07 13.63 -15.76
CA TYR A 13 -20.19 12.85 -16.25
C TYR A 13 -20.77 13.42 -17.55
N ARG A 14 -21.01 14.72 -17.61
CA ARG A 14 -21.59 15.39 -18.79
C ARG A 14 -20.71 15.21 -20.02
N GLU A 15 -19.41 15.47 -19.90
CA GLU A 15 -18.47 15.35 -21.01
C GLU A 15 -18.35 13.91 -21.49
N ALA A 16 -18.27 12.95 -20.58
CA ALA A 16 -18.19 11.53 -20.93
C ALA A 16 -19.45 11.03 -21.65
N VAL A 17 -20.64 11.44 -21.21
CA VAL A 17 -21.90 11.09 -21.89
C VAL A 17 -21.97 11.72 -23.28
N GLN A 18 -21.59 13.00 -23.42
CA GLN A 18 -21.59 13.68 -24.72
C GLN A 18 -20.62 13.01 -25.70
N TYR A 19 -19.41 12.67 -25.24
CA TYR A 19 -18.40 11.99 -26.05
C TYR A 19 -18.87 10.61 -26.52
N ALA A 20 -19.34 9.77 -25.61
CA ALA A 20 -19.82 8.43 -25.93
C ALA A 20 -21.06 8.47 -26.84
N ASN A 21 -22.02 9.37 -26.58
CA ASN A 21 -23.21 9.54 -27.41
C ASN A 21 -22.87 10.00 -28.84
N GLY A 22 -21.87 10.87 -28.99
CA GLY A 22 -21.42 11.35 -30.31
C GLY A 22 -20.79 10.24 -31.17
N ARG A 23 -20.45 9.11 -30.60
CA ARG A 23 -19.83 7.95 -31.27
C ARG A 23 -20.77 6.79 -31.51
N ILE A 24 -22.04 6.90 -31.11
CA ILE A 24 -23.03 5.86 -31.36
C ILE A 24 -23.30 5.72 -32.85
N SER A 25 -23.19 4.50 -33.35
CA SER A 25 -23.57 4.06 -34.69
C SER A 25 -24.54 2.89 -34.60
N LYS A 26 -25.06 2.43 -35.75
CA LYS A 26 -25.95 1.24 -35.80
C LYS A 26 -25.33 -0.04 -35.28
N ASP A 27 -23.99 -0.13 -35.30
CA ASP A 27 -23.24 -1.31 -34.92
C ASP A 27 -22.57 -1.16 -33.53
N THR A 28 -22.87 -0.08 -32.80
CA THR A 28 -22.29 0.16 -31.47
C THR A 28 -22.89 -0.80 -30.45
N THR A 29 -22.04 -1.63 -29.86
CA THR A 29 -22.40 -2.52 -28.76
C THR A 29 -22.34 -1.76 -27.42
N LEU A 30 -23.03 -2.32 -26.40
CA LEU A 30 -22.97 -1.77 -25.05
C LEU A 30 -21.52 -1.73 -24.49
N SER A 31 -20.74 -2.75 -24.76
CA SER A 31 -19.32 -2.81 -24.36
C SER A 31 -18.55 -1.65 -25.00
N ARG A 32 -18.70 -1.41 -26.30
CA ARG A 32 -18.05 -0.32 -27.01
C ARG A 32 -18.46 1.05 -26.47
N TYR A 33 -19.74 1.22 -26.14
CA TYR A 33 -20.22 2.45 -25.53
C TYR A 33 -19.55 2.71 -24.18
N PHE A 34 -19.43 1.68 -23.31
CA PHE A 34 -18.76 1.80 -22.03
C PHE A 34 -17.24 1.97 -22.16
N ASP A 35 -16.61 1.48 -23.21
CA ASP A 35 -15.21 1.77 -23.52
C ASP A 35 -15.04 3.27 -23.78
N ASP A 36 -15.81 3.84 -24.70
CA ASP A 36 -15.77 5.26 -25.05
C ASP A 36 -16.15 6.15 -23.84
N PHE A 37 -17.17 5.74 -23.05
CA PHE A 37 -17.58 6.46 -21.86
C PHE A 37 -16.48 6.49 -20.78
N THR A 38 -15.89 5.34 -20.46
CA THR A 38 -14.87 5.24 -19.42
C THR A 38 -13.59 5.96 -19.82
N GLU A 39 -13.21 5.90 -21.10
CA GLU A 39 -12.08 6.66 -21.64
C GLU A 39 -12.26 8.17 -21.41
N GLU A 40 -13.44 8.72 -21.74
CA GLU A 40 -13.66 10.15 -21.57
C GLU A 40 -13.89 10.54 -20.11
N VAL A 41 -14.46 9.66 -19.27
CA VAL A 41 -14.49 9.88 -17.80
C VAL A 41 -13.08 10.13 -17.29
N GLN A 42 -12.10 9.31 -17.69
CA GLN A 42 -10.71 9.47 -17.28
C GLN A 42 -10.11 10.77 -17.82
N ASN A 43 -10.30 11.07 -19.09
CA ASN A 43 -9.76 12.28 -19.72
C ASN A 43 -10.34 13.55 -19.10
N SER A 44 -11.65 13.59 -18.87
CA SER A 44 -12.33 14.72 -18.25
C SER A 44 -11.93 14.88 -16.77
N LEU A 45 -11.76 13.78 -16.04
CA LEU A 45 -11.27 13.78 -14.67
C LEU A 45 -9.88 14.46 -14.57
N LEU A 46 -8.97 14.12 -15.47
CA LEU A 46 -7.62 14.72 -15.52
C LEU A 46 -7.64 16.23 -15.82
N ARG A 47 -8.70 16.74 -16.48
CA ARG A 47 -8.86 18.18 -16.76
C ARG A 47 -9.49 18.96 -15.61
N THR A 48 -10.04 18.31 -14.59
CA THR A 48 -10.71 19.00 -13.46
C THR A 48 -9.84 20.05 -12.76
N PRO A 49 -8.49 19.87 -12.60
CA PRO A 49 -7.64 20.92 -12.03
C PRO A 49 -7.50 22.17 -12.90
N GLU A 50 -7.77 22.06 -14.22
CA GLU A 50 -7.74 23.22 -15.12
C GLU A 50 -9.01 24.07 -14.99
N LEU A 51 -10.10 23.47 -14.50
CA LEU A 51 -11.42 24.10 -14.35
C LEU A 51 -11.64 24.65 -12.94
N LEU A 52 -10.99 24.08 -11.91
CA LEU A 52 -11.10 24.49 -10.51
C LEU A 52 -9.73 24.86 -9.95
N ASN A 53 -9.52 26.11 -9.62
CA ASN A 53 -8.25 26.59 -9.06
C ASN A 53 -7.85 25.90 -7.76
N VAL A 54 -8.82 25.57 -6.90
CA VAL A 54 -8.58 24.83 -5.65
C VAL A 54 -7.94 23.46 -5.92
N LEU A 55 -8.39 22.74 -6.95
CA LEU A 55 -7.81 21.44 -7.34
C LEU A 55 -6.41 21.63 -7.95
N LYS A 56 -6.22 22.71 -8.69
CA LYS A 56 -4.93 23.05 -9.30
C LYS A 56 -3.88 23.38 -8.24
N GLU A 57 -4.24 24.19 -7.26
CA GLU A 57 -3.36 24.57 -6.14
C GLU A 57 -3.02 23.38 -5.25
N ALA A 58 -4.01 22.51 -5.01
CA ALA A 58 -3.83 21.27 -4.26
C ALA A 58 -3.10 20.17 -5.04
N GLY A 59 -2.96 20.29 -6.37
CA GLY A 59 -2.32 19.28 -7.23
C GLY A 59 -3.09 17.96 -7.34
N VAL A 60 -4.43 18.00 -7.15
CA VAL A 60 -5.32 16.83 -7.13
C VAL A 60 -6.43 16.96 -8.15
N VAL A 61 -7.05 15.83 -8.51
CA VAL A 61 -8.27 15.78 -9.33
C VAL A 61 -9.52 15.77 -8.45
N ASP A 62 -10.70 16.01 -9.06
CA ASP A 62 -11.98 15.95 -8.34
C ASP A 62 -12.26 14.53 -7.79
N SER A 63 -12.46 14.41 -6.48
CA SER A 63 -12.70 13.14 -5.81
C SER A 63 -14.03 12.47 -6.22
N GLY A 64 -15.06 13.28 -6.49
CA GLY A 64 -16.34 12.78 -7.00
C GLY A 64 -16.21 12.21 -8.42
N GLY A 65 -15.47 12.90 -9.28
CA GLY A 65 -15.12 12.42 -10.62
C GLY A 65 -14.26 11.15 -10.59
N ALA A 66 -13.32 11.04 -9.64
CA ALA A 66 -12.55 9.82 -9.42
C ALA A 66 -13.45 8.64 -9.01
N GLY A 67 -14.41 8.87 -8.10
CA GLY A 67 -15.41 7.86 -7.75
C GLY A 67 -16.24 7.38 -8.96
N LEU A 68 -16.66 8.31 -9.82
CA LEU A 68 -17.36 7.98 -11.06
C LEU A 68 -16.50 7.13 -12.00
N PHE A 69 -15.21 7.43 -12.11
CA PHE A 69 -14.28 6.63 -12.92
C PHE A 69 -14.23 5.17 -12.46
N TYR A 70 -14.09 4.92 -11.16
CA TYR A 70 -14.07 3.55 -10.64
C TYR A 70 -15.38 2.80 -10.86
N ILE A 71 -16.52 3.48 -10.74
CA ILE A 71 -17.83 2.89 -11.04
C ILE A 71 -17.90 2.50 -12.52
N ALA A 72 -17.51 3.41 -13.42
CA ALA A 72 -17.50 3.15 -14.87
C ALA A 72 -16.54 2.00 -15.24
N GLN A 73 -15.36 1.99 -14.65
CA GLN A 73 -14.39 0.91 -14.84
C GLN A 73 -14.93 -0.44 -14.37
N GLY A 74 -15.55 -0.51 -13.19
CA GLY A 74 -16.19 -1.73 -12.70
C GLY A 74 -17.32 -2.23 -13.60
N MET A 75 -18.13 -1.33 -14.17
CA MET A 75 -19.16 -1.68 -15.15
C MET A 75 -18.55 -2.23 -16.46
N LYS A 76 -17.49 -1.61 -16.96
CA LYS A 76 -16.73 -2.06 -18.13
C LYS A 76 -16.12 -3.44 -17.91
N ASP A 77 -15.50 -3.66 -16.76
CA ASP A 77 -14.88 -4.95 -16.41
C ASP A 77 -15.93 -6.05 -16.29
N ALA A 78 -17.09 -5.77 -15.71
CA ALA A 78 -18.21 -6.71 -15.65
C ALA A 78 -18.74 -7.07 -17.04
N LEU A 79 -18.88 -6.09 -17.95
CA LEU A 79 -19.29 -6.33 -19.34
C LEU A 79 -18.27 -7.14 -20.14
N SER A 80 -16.99 -7.02 -19.78
CA SER A 80 -15.88 -7.79 -20.39
C SER A 80 -15.72 -9.19 -19.80
N GLY A 81 -16.59 -9.59 -18.85
CA GLY A 81 -16.53 -10.89 -18.17
C GLY A 81 -15.42 -10.98 -17.11
N LYS A 82 -14.73 -9.89 -16.83
CA LYS A 82 -13.79 -9.77 -15.71
C LYS A 82 -14.60 -9.58 -14.42
N MET A 83 -15.08 -10.69 -13.86
CA MET A 83 -15.73 -10.60 -12.53
C MET A 83 -14.66 -10.33 -11.48
N PRO A 84 -14.87 -9.36 -10.57
CA PRO A 84 -14.04 -9.28 -9.39
C PRO A 84 -14.19 -10.61 -8.65
N VAL A 85 -13.08 -11.26 -8.32
CA VAL A 85 -13.10 -12.45 -7.46
C VAL A 85 -13.73 -12.00 -6.15
N SER A 86 -14.98 -12.44 -5.91
CA SER A 86 -15.68 -12.17 -4.67
C SER A 86 -15.05 -13.02 -3.57
N GLY A 87 -14.04 -12.47 -2.96
CA GLY A 87 -13.38 -12.99 -1.78
C GLY A 87 -13.31 -11.90 -0.73
N GLY A 88 -14.43 -11.64 -0.09
CA GLY A 88 -14.48 -10.71 1.01
C GLY A 88 -15.89 -10.15 1.15
N THR A 89 -16.69 -10.74 2.04
CA THR A 89 -17.78 -10.02 2.69
C THR A 89 -17.21 -8.66 3.11
N PRO A 90 -17.89 -7.53 2.86
CA PRO A 90 -17.48 -6.27 3.48
C PRO A 90 -17.69 -6.47 4.99
N THR A 91 -16.66 -6.95 5.66
CA THR A 91 -16.57 -6.77 7.09
C THR A 91 -16.37 -5.28 7.27
N ASP A 92 -17.38 -4.65 7.83
CA ASP A 92 -17.37 -3.28 8.30
C ASP A 92 -16.38 -3.18 9.49
N THR A 93 -15.11 -3.34 9.17
CA THR A 93 -14.00 -3.10 10.07
C THR A 93 -13.41 -1.72 9.76
N ARG A 94 -14.24 -0.69 9.95
CA ARG A 94 -13.73 0.63 10.30
C ARG A 94 -13.28 0.58 11.76
N ALA A 95 -12.23 -0.16 12.05
CA ALA A 95 -11.38 0.23 13.16
C ALA A 95 -10.93 1.68 12.87
N PRO A 96 -11.03 2.61 13.82
CA PRO A 96 -10.55 3.96 13.61
C PRO A 96 -9.07 3.85 13.20
N LYS A 97 -8.74 4.24 11.95
CA LYS A 97 -7.34 4.34 11.52
C LYS A 97 -6.65 5.19 12.58
N LYS A 98 -5.60 4.66 13.18
CA LYS A 98 -4.76 5.44 14.10
C LYS A 98 -4.19 6.60 13.27
N VAL A 99 -4.65 7.81 13.58
CA VAL A 99 -4.11 9.04 12.99
C VAL A 99 -2.65 9.12 13.40
N ASP A 100 -1.75 9.23 12.43
CA ASP A 100 -0.33 9.46 12.70
C ASP A 100 -0.14 10.91 13.22
N ALA A 101 -0.27 11.08 14.52
CA ALA A 101 -0.14 12.36 15.19
C ALA A 101 1.29 12.94 15.12
N SER A 102 2.28 12.18 14.68
CA SER A 102 3.67 12.66 14.57
C SER A 102 3.87 13.71 13.46
N ARG A 103 2.91 13.81 12.53
CA ARG A 103 2.94 14.74 11.39
C ARG A 103 2.33 16.12 11.68
N PHE A 104 1.72 16.29 12.84
CA PHE A 104 1.14 17.56 13.29
C PHE A 104 1.65 17.84 14.70
N ASN A 105 2.59 18.78 14.81
CA ASN A 105 3.30 19.16 16.05
C ASN A 105 2.96 20.60 16.45
N GLU A 106 3.62 21.10 17.50
CA GLU A 106 3.40 22.43 18.09
C GLU A 106 3.62 23.58 17.10
N ASP A 107 4.43 23.37 16.05
CA ASP A 107 4.75 24.37 15.03
C ASP A 107 3.89 24.24 13.77
N SER A 108 2.99 23.25 13.71
CA SER A 108 2.14 23.01 12.54
C SER A 108 1.01 24.02 12.45
N VAL A 109 0.78 24.56 11.25
CA VAL A 109 -0.32 25.49 10.96
C VAL A 109 -1.47 24.73 10.33
N LEU A 110 -2.69 24.93 10.83
CA LEU A 110 -3.91 24.39 10.26
C LEU A 110 -4.18 25.10 8.91
N GLN A 111 -4.05 24.36 7.79
CA GLN A 111 -4.22 24.95 6.45
C GLN A 111 -5.63 24.72 5.88
N PHE A 112 -6.23 23.56 6.12
CA PHE A 112 -7.47 23.12 5.48
C PHE A 112 -8.67 23.03 6.43
N GLY A 113 -8.48 23.35 7.71
CA GLY A 113 -9.55 23.26 8.71
C GLY A 113 -9.96 21.83 9.04
N TYR A 114 -11.21 21.69 9.44
CA TYR A 114 -11.80 20.42 9.90
C TYR A 114 -13.00 20.05 9.03
N CYS A 115 -13.05 18.78 8.60
CA CYS A 115 -14.26 18.15 8.11
C CYS A 115 -15.11 17.79 9.34
N THR A 116 -16.31 18.35 9.42
CA THR A 116 -17.23 18.17 10.54
C THR A 116 -18.54 17.59 10.03
N GLU A 117 -18.86 16.36 10.45
CA GLU A 117 -20.07 15.63 10.05
C GLU A 117 -20.88 15.28 11.29
N PHE A 118 -22.21 15.46 11.23
CA PHE A 118 -23.07 15.06 12.32
C PHE A 118 -24.51 14.80 11.88
N LEU A 119 -25.23 14.02 12.70
CA LEU A 119 -26.66 13.89 12.69
C LEU A 119 -27.23 14.59 13.93
N LEU A 120 -28.05 15.60 13.72
CA LEU A 120 -28.72 16.36 14.77
C LEU A 120 -30.18 15.94 14.85
N GLN A 121 -30.62 15.40 16.00
CA GLN A 121 -32.01 15.15 16.31
C GLN A 121 -32.62 16.41 16.89
N LEU A 122 -33.57 17.05 16.18
CA LEU A 122 -34.34 18.16 16.73
C LEU A 122 -35.16 17.73 17.92
N GLN A 123 -35.31 18.59 18.94
CA GLN A 123 -36.01 18.29 20.17
C GLN A 123 -37.06 19.34 20.48
N ASN A 124 -38.31 18.87 20.82
CA ASN A 124 -39.40 19.77 21.17
C ASN A 124 -39.15 20.62 22.45
N CYS A 125 -38.18 20.23 23.28
CA CYS A 125 -37.78 21.05 24.43
C CYS A 125 -36.92 22.26 24.06
N LYS A 126 -36.39 22.29 22.82
CA LYS A 126 -35.50 23.34 22.33
C LYS A 126 -36.12 24.16 21.21
N VAL A 127 -36.85 23.52 20.29
CA VAL A 127 -37.55 24.15 19.16
C VAL A 127 -38.90 23.50 18.90
N ASP A 128 -39.79 24.21 18.24
CA ASP A 128 -41.00 23.60 17.71
C ASP A 128 -40.67 22.78 16.45
N VAL A 129 -40.45 21.46 16.65
CA VAL A 129 -40.03 20.55 15.59
C VAL A 129 -41.04 20.48 14.44
N ALA A 130 -42.34 20.69 14.71
CA ALA A 130 -43.37 20.62 13.68
C ALA A 130 -43.36 21.82 12.74
N HIS A 131 -42.83 22.96 13.18
CA HIS A 131 -42.78 24.20 12.40
C HIS A 131 -41.33 24.71 12.21
N PHE A 132 -40.34 23.86 12.45
CA PHE A 132 -38.93 24.22 12.26
C PHE A 132 -38.61 24.40 10.78
N ASP A 133 -38.11 25.58 10.42
CA ASP A 133 -37.58 25.85 9.08
C ASP A 133 -36.08 25.55 9.01
N PRO A 134 -35.65 24.46 8.34
CA PRO A 134 -34.24 24.10 8.25
C PRO A 134 -33.43 25.08 7.39
N GLU A 135 -34.07 25.89 6.52
CA GLU A 135 -33.38 26.79 5.58
C GLU A 135 -32.64 27.93 6.29
N GLU A 136 -33.14 28.35 7.45
CA GLU A 136 -32.46 29.35 8.27
C GLU A 136 -31.13 28.79 8.84
N LEU A 137 -31.16 27.54 9.33
CA LEU A 137 -29.96 26.86 9.78
C LEU A 137 -28.98 26.61 8.63
N PHE A 138 -29.47 26.19 7.46
CA PHE A 138 -28.62 25.91 6.31
C PHE A 138 -27.93 27.18 5.79
N ARG A 139 -28.60 28.32 5.77
CA ARG A 139 -28.00 29.62 5.45
C ARG A 139 -26.91 29.98 6.44
N TRP A 140 -27.18 29.82 7.73
CA TRP A 140 -26.19 30.10 8.76
C TRP A 140 -24.94 29.21 8.63
N LEU A 141 -25.11 27.90 8.33
CA LEU A 141 -23.99 26.99 8.08
C LEU A 141 -23.15 27.41 6.87
N ASN A 142 -23.79 27.84 5.78
CA ASN A 142 -23.09 28.33 4.59
C ASN A 142 -22.28 29.63 4.85
N ASP A 143 -22.72 30.46 5.78
CA ASP A 143 -22.01 31.67 6.18
C ASP A 143 -20.80 31.38 7.10
N HIS A 144 -20.74 30.18 7.74
CA HIS A 144 -19.73 29.81 8.75
C HIS A 144 -18.82 28.65 8.34
N GLY A 145 -18.92 28.19 7.10
CA GLY A 145 -18.04 27.13 6.58
C GLY A 145 -18.15 26.96 5.07
N GLU A 146 -17.31 26.08 4.56
CA GLU A 146 -17.22 25.76 3.14
C GLU A 146 -17.70 24.31 2.88
N SER A 147 -18.01 24.00 1.61
CA SER A 147 -18.43 22.66 1.19
C SER A 147 -19.60 22.12 2.00
N VAL A 148 -20.54 22.99 2.36
CA VAL A 148 -21.69 22.64 3.20
C VAL A 148 -22.64 21.74 2.44
N VAL A 149 -22.92 20.56 3.00
CA VAL A 149 -23.98 19.65 2.56
C VAL A 149 -24.89 19.40 3.76
N ALA A 150 -26.06 20.02 3.74
CA ALA A 150 -27.05 19.87 4.83
C ALA A 150 -28.42 19.52 4.25
N PHE A 151 -29.09 18.57 4.88
CA PHE A 151 -30.46 18.20 4.55
C PHE A 151 -31.21 17.69 5.77
N ALA A 152 -32.53 17.90 5.77
CA ALA A 152 -33.45 17.46 6.81
C ALA A 152 -34.24 16.24 6.34
N GLU A 153 -34.31 15.22 7.18
CA GLU A 153 -35.17 14.05 7.01
C GLU A 153 -36.04 13.86 8.26
N GLY A 154 -37.28 14.32 8.18
CA GLY A 154 -38.16 14.38 9.35
C GLY A 154 -37.61 15.33 10.42
N SER A 155 -37.37 14.80 11.62
CA SER A 155 -36.80 15.55 12.76
C SER A 155 -35.27 15.39 12.88
N VAL A 156 -34.61 14.78 11.90
CA VAL A 156 -33.16 14.61 11.89
C VAL A 156 -32.56 15.50 10.81
N ILE A 157 -31.53 16.25 11.17
CA ILE A 157 -30.72 17.05 10.23
C ILE A 157 -29.37 16.40 10.09
N LYS A 158 -28.97 16.10 8.86
CA LYS A 158 -27.63 15.66 8.54
C LYS A 158 -26.82 16.85 8.01
N VAL A 159 -25.62 17.03 8.55
CA VAL A 159 -24.72 18.11 8.17
C VAL A 159 -23.33 17.54 7.88
N HIS A 160 -22.73 18.01 6.79
CA HIS A 160 -21.32 17.93 6.47
C HIS A 160 -20.84 19.35 6.18
N ILE A 161 -19.79 19.81 6.82
CA ILE A 161 -19.26 21.17 6.69
C ILE A 161 -17.74 21.16 6.89
N HIS A 162 -17.04 21.93 6.07
CA HIS A 162 -15.62 22.25 6.27
C HIS A 162 -15.50 23.59 6.98
N THR A 163 -14.82 23.63 8.13
CA THR A 163 -14.70 24.85 8.93
C THR A 163 -13.38 24.90 9.70
N MET A 164 -12.89 26.10 9.94
CA MET A 164 -11.76 26.34 10.86
C MET A 164 -12.18 26.23 12.34
N HIS A 165 -13.48 26.39 12.63
CA HIS A 165 -14.03 26.53 13.98
C HIS A 165 -15.16 25.53 14.26
N PRO A 166 -14.89 24.22 14.30
CA PRO A 166 -15.94 23.20 14.47
C PRO A 166 -16.74 23.38 15.77
N GLY A 167 -16.13 23.92 16.83
CA GLY A 167 -16.83 24.20 18.07
C GLY A 167 -17.95 25.23 17.93
N GLU A 168 -17.82 26.23 17.07
CA GLU A 168 -18.86 27.23 16.81
C GLU A 168 -20.06 26.58 16.10
N ILE A 169 -19.79 25.74 15.10
CA ILE A 169 -20.83 24.99 14.37
C ILE A 169 -21.62 24.11 15.34
N LEU A 170 -20.94 23.35 16.19
CA LEU A 170 -21.59 22.45 17.14
C LEU A 170 -22.39 23.21 18.19
N ASN A 171 -21.85 24.27 18.77
CA ASN A 171 -22.54 25.09 19.77
C ASN A 171 -23.81 25.72 19.20
N HIS A 172 -23.77 26.17 17.94
CA HIS A 172 -24.95 26.73 17.29
C HIS A 172 -26.00 25.66 17.02
N CYS A 173 -25.62 24.54 16.44
CA CYS A 173 -26.55 23.47 16.11
C CYS A 173 -27.18 22.81 17.35
N GLN A 174 -26.45 22.71 18.47
CA GLN A 174 -26.95 22.12 19.70
C GLN A 174 -28.12 22.91 20.33
N GLN A 175 -28.34 24.16 19.93
CA GLN A 175 -29.50 24.95 20.38
C GLN A 175 -30.83 24.36 19.88
N TYR A 176 -30.81 23.60 18.78
CA TYR A 176 -32.01 23.04 18.15
C TYR A 176 -32.29 21.58 18.54
N GLY A 177 -31.26 20.84 19.01
CA GLY A 177 -31.41 19.42 19.31
C GLY A 177 -30.18 18.78 19.94
N GLU A 178 -30.08 17.47 19.87
CA GLU A 178 -28.93 16.73 20.35
C GLU A 178 -28.29 15.88 19.22
N PHE A 179 -26.97 15.71 19.29
CA PHE A 179 -26.22 14.95 18.28
C PHE A 179 -26.43 13.46 18.47
N LEU A 180 -26.89 12.77 17.41
CA LEU A 180 -26.93 11.32 17.35
C LEU A 180 -25.56 10.72 17.00
N THR A 181 -24.86 11.37 16.08
CA THR A 181 -23.49 11.03 15.68
C THR A 181 -22.71 12.31 15.45
N LEU A 182 -21.42 12.26 15.73
CA LEU A 182 -20.51 13.38 15.55
C LEU A 182 -19.15 12.84 15.10
N LYS A 183 -18.60 13.41 14.02
CA LYS A 183 -17.29 13.10 13.50
C LYS A 183 -16.59 14.41 13.12
N ILE A 184 -15.38 14.62 13.64
CA ILE A 184 -14.53 15.76 13.30
C ILE A 184 -13.16 15.23 12.92
N GLU A 185 -12.69 15.59 11.74
CA GLU A 185 -11.38 15.17 11.24
C GLU A 185 -10.56 16.40 10.80
N ASN A 186 -9.30 16.43 11.19
CA ASN A 186 -8.36 17.46 10.72
C ASN A 186 -7.98 17.19 9.27
N MET A 187 -8.43 18.05 8.35
CA MET A 187 -8.20 17.87 6.91
C MET A 187 -6.74 18.10 6.52
N THR A 188 -5.96 18.83 7.31
CA THR A 188 -4.52 18.99 7.07
C THR A 188 -3.80 17.64 7.20
N LEU A 189 -4.22 16.78 8.13
CA LEU A 189 -3.72 15.41 8.27
C LEU A 189 -4.23 14.51 7.14
N GLN A 190 -5.50 14.61 6.76
CA GLN A 190 -6.07 13.85 5.64
C GLN A 190 -5.39 14.18 4.30
N HIS A 191 -5.12 15.46 4.02
CA HIS A 191 -4.38 15.85 2.82
C HIS A 191 -2.96 15.30 2.80
N SER A 192 -2.32 15.16 3.94
CA SER A 192 -1.00 14.53 4.04
C SER A 192 -1.06 13.03 3.74
N GLU A 193 -2.16 12.34 4.09
CA GLU A 193 -2.38 10.94 3.77
C GLU A 193 -2.79 10.72 2.30
N VAL A 194 -3.63 11.58 1.76
CA VAL A 194 -4.06 11.53 0.34
C VAL A 194 -2.90 11.83 -0.62
N THR A 195 -1.92 12.62 -0.21
CA THR A 195 -0.70 12.86 -1.01
C THR A 195 0.17 11.59 -1.13
N ILE A 196 0.02 10.63 -0.21
CA ILE A 196 0.73 9.34 -0.24
C ILE A 196 -0.05 8.28 -1.02
N GLU A 197 -1.40 8.38 -1.09
CA GLU A 197 -2.27 7.46 -1.84
C GLU A 197 -2.72 8.00 -3.21
N ASN A 198 -2.13 9.07 -3.73
CA ASN A 198 -2.49 9.61 -5.05
C ASN A 198 -2.10 8.65 -6.18
N ARG A 199 -2.95 7.64 -6.41
CA ARG A 199 -2.98 6.83 -7.64
C ARG A 199 -3.47 7.62 -8.88
N PHE A 200 -3.76 8.89 -8.74
CA PHE A 200 -4.07 9.81 -9.84
C PHE A 200 -3.07 10.95 -9.87
N GLU A 201 -1.81 10.62 -10.13
CA GLU A 201 -0.92 11.64 -10.67
C GLU A 201 -1.44 11.98 -12.07
N VAL A 202 -1.78 13.26 -12.29
CA VAL A 202 -1.80 13.83 -13.65
C VAL A 202 -0.48 13.42 -14.28
N PRO A 203 -0.46 12.67 -15.39
CA PRO A 203 0.79 12.38 -16.04
C PRO A 203 1.36 13.73 -16.53
N LYS A 204 2.18 14.39 -15.71
CA LYS A 204 3.29 15.15 -16.31
C LYS A 204 3.96 14.10 -17.20
N PRO A 205 4.41 14.45 -18.42
CA PRO A 205 5.20 13.51 -19.20
C PRO A 205 6.36 13.09 -18.28
N LYS A 206 6.16 11.99 -17.53
CA LYS A 206 7.19 11.41 -16.66
C LYS A 206 8.23 10.97 -17.64
N LYS A 207 9.45 11.50 -17.51
CA LYS A 207 10.57 10.80 -18.09
C LYS A 207 10.46 9.38 -17.55
N LYS A 208 10.29 8.41 -18.43
CA LYS A 208 10.29 6.98 -18.13
C LYS A 208 11.46 6.74 -17.19
N LYS A 209 11.24 6.11 -16.03
CA LYS A 209 12.34 5.77 -15.13
C LYS A 209 13.34 4.96 -15.93
N LYS A 210 14.62 5.20 -15.75
CA LYS A 210 15.61 4.38 -16.45
C LYS A 210 15.57 2.96 -15.91
N PHE A 211 15.57 2.82 -14.59
CA PHE A 211 15.56 1.55 -13.88
C PHE A 211 14.45 1.50 -12.83
N ALA A 212 13.88 0.31 -12.66
CA ALA A 212 12.92 0.01 -11.60
C ALA A 212 13.20 -1.36 -10.98
N LEU A 213 12.75 -1.56 -9.76
CA LEU A 213 12.94 -2.78 -8.99
C LEU A 213 11.61 -3.47 -8.68
N VAL A 214 11.57 -4.77 -8.91
CA VAL A 214 10.47 -5.66 -8.51
C VAL A 214 11.02 -6.75 -7.62
N CYS A 215 10.44 -6.97 -6.44
CA CYS A 215 10.85 -8.01 -5.52
C CYS A 215 9.68 -8.94 -5.18
N VAL A 216 9.96 -10.22 -5.02
CA VAL A 216 9.02 -11.16 -4.38
C VAL A 216 9.29 -11.14 -2.88
N ALA A 217 8.26 -10.91 -2.08
CA ALA A 217 8.36 -10.91 -0.63
C ALA A 217 7.05 -11.32 0.04
N ALA A 218 7.17 -11.91 1.25
CA ALA A 218 6.08 -12.18 2.17
C ALA A 218 6.34 -11.48 3.51
N GLY A 219 5.28 -11.14 4.23
CA GLY A 219 5.34 -10.42 5.50
C GLY A 219 5.36 -8.90 5.31
N GLU A 220 4.45 -8.22 6.00
CA GLU A 220 4.25 -6.77 5.82
C GLU A 220 5.50 -5.96 6.22
N GLY A 221 6.22 -6.37 7.27
CA GLY A 221 7.44 -5.68 7.67
C GLY A 221 8.55 -5.78 6.62
N MET A 222 8.71 -6.96 6.00
CA MET A 222 9.70 -7.14 4.92
C MET A 222 9.33 -6.34 3.68
N LYS A 223 8.04 -6.33 3.28
CA LYS A 223 7.54 -5.52 2.16
C LYS A 223 7.81 -4.03 2.40
N ASN A 224 7.46 -3.53 3.59
CA ASN A 224 7.69 -2.12 3.95
C ASN A 224 9.18 -1.76 3.93
N THR A 225 10.04 -2.66 4.39
CA THR A 225 11.50 -2.48 4.33
C THR A 225 11.98 -2.36 2.88
N LEU A 226 11.58 -3.27 2.01
CA LEU A 226 11.96 -3.23 0.58
C LEU A 226 11.42 -1.97 -0.12
N PHE A 227 10.19 -1.53 0.16
CA PHE A 227 9.68 -0.26 -0.34
C PHE A 227 10.51 0.93 0.14
N SER A 228 10.92 0.96 1.41
CA SER A 228 11.77 2.03 1.96
C SER A 228 13.16 2.07 1.32
N MET A 229 13.64 0.93 0.80
CA MET A 229 14.90 0.81 0.07
C MET A 229 14.77 1.19 -1.42
N GLY A 230 13.55 1.53 -1.90
CA GLY A 230 13.33 2.00 -3.26
C GLY A 230 12.78 0.96 -4.24
N VAL A 231 12.32 -0.19 -3.78
CA VAL A 231 11.59 -1.16 -4.62
C VAL A 231 10.28 -0.55 -5.12
N ASP A 232 10.03 -0.61 -6.42
CA ASP A 232 8.88 0.01 -7.06
C ASP A 232 7.60 -0.82 -6.91
N GLN A 233 7.72 -2.15 -7.00
CA GLN A 233 6.60 -3.06 -6.83
C GLN A 233 7.02 -4.34 -6.12
N ILE A 234 6.10 -4.88 -5.32
CA ILE A 234 6.27 -6.16 -4.66
C ILE A 234 5.24 -7.14 -5.21
N VAL A 235 5.72 -8.32 -5.58
CA VAL A 235 4.89 -9.47 -5.89
C VAL A 235 4.74 -10.29 -4.61
N ASP A 236 3.50 -10.50 -4.18
CA ASP A 236 3.24 -11.33 -3.00
C ASP A 236 3.69 -12.76 -3.24
N GLY A 237 4.56 -13.25 -2.40
CA GLY A 237 5.09 -14.60 -2.52
C GLY A 237 6.23 -14.87 -1.55
N GLY A 238 6.56 -16.13 -1.39
CA GLY A 238 7.62 -16.58 -0.49
C GLY A 238 7.71 -18.10 -0.49
N GLN A 239 8.19 -18.68 0.60
CA GLN A 239 8.38 -20.14 0.69
C GLN A 239 7.07 -20.93 0.72
N SER A 240 5.96 -20.33 1.14
CA SER A 240 4.64 -20.98 1.22
C SER A 240 3.73 -20.68 0.03
N MET A 241 4.06 -19.68 -0.81
CA MET A 241 3.22 -19.22 -1.91
C MET A 241 4.08 -18.81 -3.11
N ASN A 242 4.02 -19.57 -4.19
CA ASN A 242 4.69 -19.24 -5.43
C ASN A 242 3.79 -18.34 -6.28
N PRO A 243 4.20 -17.12 -6.60
CA PRO A 243 3.46 -16.25 -7.50
C PRO A 243 3.40 -16.83 -8.92
N SER A 244 2.31 -16.52 -9.60
CA SER A 244 2.10 -16.89 -11.00
C SER A 244 2.78 -15.93 -11.97
N THR A 245 2.92 -16.32 -13.23
CA THR A 245 3.38 -15.43 -14.31
C THR A 245 2.48 -14.19 -14.42
N GLY A 246 1.17 -14.33 -14.17
CA GLY A 246 0.22 -13.22 -14.17
C GLY A 246 0.52 -12.17 -13.09
N ASP A 247 0.89 -12.59 -11.87
CA ASP A 247 1.21 -11.69 -10.78
C ASP A 247 2.44 -10.82 -11.12
N PHE A 248 3.43 -11.38 -11.79
CA PHE A 248 4.59 -10.63 -12.30
C PHE A 248 4.19 -9.64 -13.39
N LEU A 249 3.38 -10.06 -14.37
CA LEU A 249 2.91 -9.17 -15.43
C LEU A 249 2.09 -8.01 -14.89
N ASP A 250 1.25 -8.25 -13.89
CA ASP A 250 0.48 -7.21 -13.20
C ASP A 250 1.40 -6.23 -12.43
N ALA A 251 2.49 -6.71 -11.85
CA ALA A 251 3.49 -5.85 -11.20
C ALA A 251 4.25 -5.01 -12.24
N PHE A 252 4.70 -5.60 -13.34
CA PHE A 252 5.39 -4.89 -14.41
C PHE A 252 4.51 -3.81 -15.05
N GLY A 253 3.23 -4.11 -15.29
CA GLY A 253 2.26 -3.17 -15.86
C GLY A 253 1.98 -1.93 -15.03
N LYS A 254 2.36 -1.93 -13.74
CA LYS A 254 2.25 -0.75 -12.84
C LYS A 254 3.49 0.14 -12.87
N ILE A 255 4.54 -0.26 -13.62
CA ILE A 255 5.83 0.42 -13.65
C ILE A 255 6.05 1.06 -15.02
N ASP A 256 6.44 2.33 -15.04
CA ASP A 256 6.88 3.03 -16.25
C ASP A 256 8.40 3.21 -16.20
N ALA A 257 9.13 2.17 -16.66
CA ALA A 257 10.58 2.14 -16.67
C ALA A 257 11.11 1.57 -17.98
N GLU A 258 12.35 1.93 -18.34
CA GLU A 258 13.05 1.36 -19.52
C GLU A 258 13.51 -0.07 -19.24
N THR A 259 14.09 -0.27 -18.04
CA THR A 259 14.53 -1.58 -17.56
C THR A 259 13.96 -1.87 -16.18
N ILE A 260 13.51 -3.10 -15.95
CA ILE A 260 12.99 -3.60 -14.68
C ILE A 260 13.89 -4.74 -14.19
N PHE A 261 14.51 -4.58 -13.03
CA PHE A 261 15.23 -5.65 -12.36
C PHE A 261 14.30 -6.40 -11.41
N VAL A 262 14.23 -7.72 -11.53
CA VAL A 262 13.33 -8.58 -10.76
C VAL A 262 14.13 -9.46 -9.82
N PHE A 263 13.79 -9.42 -8.53
CA PHE A 263 14.37 -10.29 -7.49
C PHE A 263 13.32 -11.32 -7.05
N PRO A 264 13.38 -12.57 -7.56
CA PRO A 264 12.39 -13.61 -7.24
C PRO A 264 12.46 -14.08 -5.78
N ASN A 265 13.61 -13.99 -5.13
CA ASN A 265 13.85 -14.33 -3.71
C ASN A 265 13.41 -15.75 -3.28
N ASN A 266 13.23 -16.62 -4.27
CA ASN A 266 12.89 -18.02 -4.09
C ASN A 266 13.31 -18.79 -5.34
N GLY A 267 14.14 -19.83 -5.17
CA GLY A 267 14.61 -20.65 -6.29
C GLY A 267 13.50 -21.26 -7.15
N ASN A 268 12.34 -21.57 -6.55
CA ASN A 268 11.18 -22.11 -7.25
C ASN A 268 10.46 -21.09 -8.15
N VAL A 269 10.70 -19.80 -7.92
CA VAL A 269 10.00 -18.70 -8.60
C VAL A 269 10.82 -18.12 -9.76
N ILE A 270 12.12 -18.38 -9.80
CA ILE A 270 13.03 -17.83 -10.83
C ILE A 270 12.54 -18.16 -12.24
N LEU A 271 12.13 -19.40 -12.50
CA LEU A 271 11.65 -19.79 -13.83
C LEU A 271 10.36 -19.03 -14.20
N THR A 272 9.44 -18.86 -13.27
CA THR A 272 8.19 -18.10 -13.48
C THR A 272 8.47 -16.63 -13.78
N ALA A 273 9.44 -16.02 -13.08
CA ALA A 273 9.88 -14.66 -13.34
C ALA A 273 10.49 -14.50 -14.74
N HIS A 274 11.31 -15.46 -15.20
CA HIS A 274 11.83 -15.48 -16.57
C HIS A 274 10.72 -15.61 -17.61
N GLN A 275 9.73 -16.47 -17.40
CA GLN A 275 8.59 -16.59 -18.30
C GLN A 275 7.79 -15.29 -18.40
N ALA A 276 7.59 -14.60 -17.27
CA ALA A 276 6.94 -13.30 -17.27
C ALA A 276 7.78 -12.23 -18.02
N ALA A 277 9.09 -12.23 -17.82
CA ALA A 277 10.02 -11.34 -18.52
C ALA A 277 9.98 -11.53 -20.04
N GLU A 278 9.91 -12.77 -20.51
CA GLU A 278 9.79 -13.08 -21.94
C GLU A 278 8.46 -12.60 -22.55
N LEU A 279 7.38 -12.62 -21.78
CA LEU A 279 6.04 -12.20 -22.21
C LEU A 279 5.86 -10.68 -22.19
N TYR A 280 6.53 -9.98 -21.29
CA TYR A 280 6.41 -8.52 -21.16
C TYR A 280 7.27 -7.81 -22.21
N LYS A 281 6.67 -6.90 -23.00
CA LYS A 281 7.34 -6.25 -24.14
C LYS A 281 7.47 -4.72 -24.02
N GLU A 282 6.97 -4.15 -22.93
CA GLU A 282 6.94 -2.70 -22.74
C GLU A 282 8.20 -2.15 -22.07
N ALA A 283 9.00 -3.04 -21.45
CA ALA A 283 10.30 -2.74 -20.85
C ALA A 283 11.28 -3.91 -21.04
N ASP A 284 12.59 -3.65 -20.88
CA ASP A 284 13.61 -4.68 -20.73
C ASP A 284 13.53 -5.25 -19.31
N VAL A 285 13.08 -6.50 -19.16
CA VAL A 285 12.92 -7.14 -17.85
C VAL A 285 14.08 -8.12 -17.60
N ARG A 286 14.84 -7.86 -16.54
CA ARG A 286 16.04 -8.62 -16.15
C ARG A 286 15.83 -9.32 -14.84
N VAL A 287 15.97 -10.64 -14.82
CA VAL A 287 15.75 -11.47 -13.63
C VAL A 287 17.06 -11.75 -12.93
N VAL A 288 17.26 -11.08 -11.78
CA VAL A 288 18.39 -11.32 -10.89
C VAL A 288 18.18 -12.65 -10.16
N GLN A 289 19.16 -13.54 -10.17
CA GLN A 289 19.04 -14.93 -9.71
C GLN A 289 19.02 -15.07 -8.17
N SER A 290 18.20 -14.25 -7.48
CA SER A 290 18.06 -14.33 -6.01
C SER A 290 17.22 -15.54 -5.60
N LYS A 291 17.82 -16.44 -4.80
CA LYS A 291 17.21 -17.70 -4.38
C LYS A 291 16.49 -17.63 -3.03
N ASN A 292 16.73 -16.58 -2.27
CA ASN A 292 16.15 -16.35 -0.95
C ASN A 292 16.06 -14.85 -0.65
N ILE A 293 15.33 -14.52 0.41
CA ILE A 293 15.05 -13.12 0.79
C ILE A 293 16.31 -12.36 1.20
N GLY A 294 17.32 -13.05 1.77
CA GLY A 294 18.59 -12.41 2.14
C GLY A 294 19.35 -11.93 0.91
N GLN A 295 19.45 -12.76 -0.13
CA GLN A 295 20.04 -12.35 -1.40
C GLN A 295 19.27 -11.19 -2.03
N GLY A 296 17.91 -11.21 -1.97
CA GLY A 296 17.11 -10.11 -2.47
C GLY A 296 17.36 -8.81 -1.72
N TYR A 297 17.43 -8.87 -0.40
CA TYR A 297 17.73 -7.70 0.44
C TYR A 297 19.10 -7.11 0.08
N ALA A 298 20.14 -7.95 0.04
CA ALA A 298 21.49 -7.51 -0.31
C ALA A 298 21.56 -6.92 -1.75
N GLY A 299 20.94 -7.59 -2.72
CA GLY A 299 20.86 -7.08 -4.08
C GLY A 299 20.20 -5.71 -4.19
N VAL A 300 19.10 -5.50 -3.46
CA VAL A 300 18.42 -4.19 -3.41
C VAL A 300 19.29 -3.15 -2.69
N SER A 301 19.98 -3.50 -1.62
CA SER A 301 20.87 -2.59 -0.87
C SER A 301 22.07 -2.13 -1.71
N MET A 302 22.55 -2.99 -2.61
CA MET A 302 23.69 -2.71 -3.51
C MET A 302 23.27 -2.10 -4.85
N PHE A 303 21.95 -1.93 -5.07
CA PHE A 303 21.46 -1.36 -6.32
C PHE A 303 21.88 0.11 -6.48
N ASP A 304 22.79 0.35 -7.41
CA ASP A 304 23.28 1.69 -7.73
C ASP A 304 22.90 2.08 -9.16
N THR A 305 22.34 3.27 -9.29
CA THR A 305 21.94 3.88 -10.56
C THR A 305 22.97 4.86 -11.09
N SER A 306 24.20 4.86 -10.54
CA SER A 306 25.29 5.70 -11.04
C SER A 306 25.78 5.27 -12.42
N SER A 307 25.72 3.97 -12.72
CA SER A 307 25.90 3.44 -14.08
C SER A 307 24.61 3.56 -14.88
N ASP A 308 24.77 3.92 -16.14
CA ASP A 308 23.68 3.98 -17.11
C ASP A 308 23.53 2.67 -17.90
N ASP A 309 24.37 1.68 -17.65
CA ASP A 309 24.41 0.40 -18.35
C ASP A 309 23.73 -0.72 -17.53
N ALA A 310 22.61 -1.22 -18.04
CA ALA A 310 21.86 -2.27 -17.41
C ALA A 310 22.64 -3.60 -17.32
N ASP A 311 23.52 -3.89 -18.27
CA ASP A 311 24.34 -5.11 -18.27
C ASP A 311 25.41 -5.05 -17.17
N GLU A 312 25.97 -3.87 -16.92
CA GLU A 312 26.92 -3.64 -15.83
C GLU A 312 26.23 -3.80 -14.47
N ILE A 313 25.08 -3.14 -14.29
CA ILE A 313 24.26 -3.26 -13.06
C ILE A 313 23.89 -4.72 -12.79
N GLU A 314 23.39 -5.46 -13.79
CA GLU A 314 23.00 -6.87 -13.62
C GLU A 314 24.20 -7.72 -13.17
N LYS A 315 25.37 -7.47 -13.72
CA LYS A 315 26.60 -8.19 -13.37
C LYS A 315 27.04 -7.86 -11.94
N GLU A 316 26.97 -6.61 -11.53
CA GLU A 316 27.29 -6.19 -10.15
C GLU A 316 26.31 -6.79 -9.14
N LEU A 317 25.03 -6.78 -9.43
CA LEU A 317 24.01 -7.42 -8.61
C LEU A 317 24.26 -8.93 -8.48
N ALA A 318 24.55 -9.63 -9.59
CA ALA A 318 24.86 -11.05 -9.55
C ALA A 318 26.08 -11.35 -8.67
N ALA A 319 27.13 -10.54 -8.77
CA ALA A 319 28.33 -10.69 -7.94
C ALA A 319 28.05 -10.42 -6.44
N ALA A 320 27.19 -9.45 -6.13
CA ALA A 320 26.79 -9.16 -4.76
C ALA A 320 26.07 -10.35 -4.10
N LEU A 321 25.19 -11.02 -4.85
CA LEU A 321 24.44 -12.17 -4.33
C LEU A 321 25.31 -13.37 -3.95
N GLU A 322 26.46 -13.56 -4.60
CA GLU A 322 27.37 -14.70 -4.34
C GLU A 322 28.00 -14.65 -2.94
N ASN A 323 28.16 -13.47 -2.37
CA ASN A 323 28.80 -13.26 -1.06
C ASN A 323 27.83 -13.38 0.12
N VAL A 324 26.54 -13.46 -0.13
CA VAL A 324 25.48 -13.47 0.88
C VAL A 324 25.22 -14.89 1.37
N VAL A 325 25.34 -15.11 2.67
CA VAL A 325 24.93 -16.35 3.33
C VAL A 325 23.61 -16.11 4.05
N THR A 326 22.58 -16.90 3.70
CA THR A 326 21.27 -16.81 4.33
C THR A 326 20.97 -18.07 5.12
N GLY A 327 20.98 -17.95 6.45
CA GLY A 327 20.59 -19.01 7.37
C GLY A 327 19.13 -18.87 7.77
N SER A 328 18.37 -19.96 7.75
CA SER A 328 16.94 -19.96 8.12
C SER A 328 16.71 -20.88 9.32
N VAL A 329 15.77 -20.48 10.19
CA VAL A 329 15.32 -21.27 11.35
C VAL A 329 13.84 -21.55 11.21
N SER A 330 13.47 -22.83 11.28
CA SER A 330 12.07 -23.25 11.25
C SER A 330 11.83 -24.47 12.12
N ARG A 331 10.56 -24.74 12.44
CA ARG A 331 10.16 -25.88 13.25
C ARG A 331 10.12 -27.18 12.43
N ALA A 332 10.73 -28.25 12.94
CA ALA A 332 10.68 -29.57 12.33
C ALA A 332 9.31 -30.22 12.49
N ILE A 333 8.76 -30.75 11.37
CA ILE A 333 7.45 -31.36 11.32
C ILE A 333 7.47 -32.90 11.37
N ARG A 334 8.67 -33.51 11.35
CA ARG A 334 8.85 -34.96 11.37
C ARG A 334 10.23 -35.32 11.97
N ASP A 335 10.31 -36.51 12.50
CA ASP A 335 11.59 -37.10 12.92
C ASP A 335 12.42 -37.44 11.68
N THR A 336 13.69 -37.09 11.70
CA THR A 336 14.62 -37.41 10.59
C THR A 336 16.05 -37.32 11.09
N GLU A 337 16.98 -37.85 10.28
CA GLU A 337 18.42 -37.65 10.45
C GLU A 337 18.98 -37.12 9.12
N LYS A 338 19.61 -35.98 9.14
CA LYS A 338 20.21 -35.34 7.96
C LYS A 338 21.47 -34.59 8.35
N ASP A 339 22.50 -34.64 7.49
CA ASP A 339 23.81 -34.03 7.69
C ASP A 339 24.50 -34.44 9.01
N GLY A 340 24.21 -35.68 9.51
CA GLY A 340 24.70 -36.19 10.77
C GLY A 340 24.01 -35.62 12.02
N ILE A 341 22.91 -34.91 11.85
CA ILE A 341 22.13 -34.30 12.92
C ILE A 341 20.81 -35.05 13.07
N ARG A 342 20.52 -35.53 14.28
CA ARG A 342 19.22 -36.13 14.61
C ARG A 342 18.22 -35.06 14.97
N ILE A 343 17.07 -35.09 14.34
CA ILE A 343 15.99 -34.09 14.45
C ILE A 343 14.74 -34.81 14.95
N GLN A 344 14.11 -34.27 15.98
CA GLN A 344 12.83 -34.74 16.49
C GLN A 344 11.70 -33.81 16.06
N THR A 345 10.49 -34.35 15.91
CA THR A 345 9.31 -33.54 15.63
C THR A 345 9.12 -32.50 16.73
N GLY A 346 9.06 -31.22 16.31
CA GLY A 346 8.92 -30.10 17.23
C GLY A 346 10.24 -29.38 17.57
N ASP A 347 11.40 -29.98 17.26
CA ASP A 347 12.68 -29.26 17.31
C ASP A 347 12.70 -28.11 16.32
N TYR A 348 13.58 -27.13 16.56
CA TYR A 348 13.88 -26.06 15.62
C TYR A 348 15.21 -26.38 14.91
N ILE A 349 15.14 -26.32 13.58
CA ILE A 349 16.29 -26.59 12.71
C ILE A 349 16.85 -25.29 12.14
N GLY A 350 18.18 -25.14 12.22
CA GLY A 350 18.93 -24.08 11.56
C GLY A 350 19.63 -24.63 10.31
N PHE A 351 19.42 -24.02 9.17
CA PHE A 351 19.95 -24.51 7.89
C PHE A 351 20.29 -23.38 6.91
N VAL A 352 21.16 -23.69 5.95
CA VAL A 352 21.48 -22.85 4.78
C VAL A 352 21.21 -23.70 3.56
N ASP A 353 20.41 -23.21 2.63
CA ASP A 353 19.91 -23.95 1.48
C ASP A 353 19.35 -25.34 1.89
N ASP A 354 19.97 -26.42 1.42
CA ASP A 354 19.54 -27.80 1.73
C ASP A 354 20.30 -28.43 2.91
N ARG A 355 21.27 -27.74 3.49
CA ARG A 355 22.14 -28.29 4.55
C ARG A 355 21.69 -27.84 5.95
N ILE A 356 21.53 -28.82 6.84
CA ILE A 356 21.21 -28.58 8.26
C ILE A 356 22.47 -28.45 9.07
N TYR A 357 22.55 -27.41 9.89
CA TYR A 357 23.68 -27.11 10.76
C TYR A 357 23.37 -27.31 12.25
N VAL A 358 22.08 -27.17 12.61
CA VAL A 358 21.62 -27.15 14.01
C VAL A 358 20.26 -27.81 14.13
N ALA A 359 20.05 -28.53 15.25
CA ALA A 359 18.74 -28.88 15.77
C ALA A 359 18.70 -28.57 17.27
N ALA A 360 17.72 -27.80 17.72
CA ALA A 360 17.60 -27.32 19.08
C ALA A 360 16.12 -27.34 19.56
N PRO A 361 15.88 -27.39 20.90
CA PRO A 361 14.51 -27.46 21.41
C PRO A 361 13.69 -26.17 21.24
N ASP A 362 14.33 -25.04 20.97
CA ASP A 362 13.68 -23.75 20.79
C ASP A 362 14.34 -22.92 19.68
N ALA A 363 13.58 -21.96 19.11
CA ALA A 363 13.99 -21.16 17.98
C ALA A 363 15.16 -20.23 18.30
N LEU A 364 15.19 -19.65 19.50
CA LEU A 364 16.26 -18.75 19.96
C LEU A 364 17.61 -19.47 20.02
N THR A 365 17.62 -20.66 20.63
CA THR A 365 18.84 -21.51 20.72
C THR A 365 19.29 -21.92 19.32
N ALA A 366 18.37 -22.35 18.45
CA ALA A 366 18.66 -22.70 17.06
C ALA A 366 19.31 -21.54 16.29
N ALA A 367 18.76 -20.35 16.40
CA ALA A 367 19.27 -19.16 15.72
C ALA A 367 20.66 -18.75 16.20
N LYS A 368 20.91 -18.79 17.52
CA LYS A 368 22.21 -18.47 18.08
C LYS A 368 23.29 -19.47 17.65
N GLU A 369 22.98 -20.77 17.74
CA GLU A 369 23.92 -21.80 17.32
C GLU A 369 24.18 -21.74 15.81
N LEU A 370 23.14 -21.43 15.00
CA LEU A 370 23.29 -21.21 13.57
C LEU A 370 24.21 -20.02 13.27
N ALA A 371 24.03 -18.88 13.94
CA ALA A 371 24.89 -17.71 13.78
C ALA A 371 26.36 -18.04 14.07
N ARG A 372 26.63 -18.84 15.16
CA ARG A 372 27.97 -19.29 15.48
C ARG A 372 28.55 -20.27 14.45
N LYS A 373 27.73 -21.20 13.92
CA LYS A 373 28.15 -22.15 12.89
C LYS A 373 28.45 -21.45 11.55
N LEU A 374 27.81 -20.31 11.28
CA LEU A 374 28.02 -19.48 10.10
C LEU A 374 29.12 -18.42 10.30
N ASP A 375 29.80 -18.43 11.45
CA ASP A 375 30.86 -17.49 11.81
C ASP A 375 30.41 -16.01 11.69
N ALA A 376 29.20 -15.73 12.21
CA ALA A 376 28.58 -14.39 12.15
C ALA A 376 29.47 -13.32 12.80
N SER A 377 30.31 -13.68 13.78
CA SER A 377 31.21 -12.74 14.45
C SER A 377 32.35 -12.21 13.58
N SER A 378 32.67 -12.88 12.47
CA SER A 378 33.68 -12.46 11.48
C SER A 378 33.14 -11.58 10.38
N LYS A 379 31.83 -11.44 10.28
CA LYS A 379 31.12 -10.71 9.23
C LYS A 379 31.04 -9.21 9.50
N ASP A 380 30.79 -8.43 8.48
CA ASP A 380 30.64 -6.99 8.59
C ASP A 380 29.16 -6.60 8.81
N ILE A 381 28.20 -7.36 8.24
CA ILE A 381 26.76 -7.16 8.40
C ILE A 381 26.08 -8.45 8.84
N LEU A 382 25.21 -8.37 9.83
CA LEU A 382 24.29 -9.42 10.25
C LEU A 382 22.87 -8.88 10.31
N LEU A 383 22.03 -9.28 9.35
CA LEU A 383 20.62 -8.94 9.37
C LEU A 383 19.83 -10.06 10.05
N LEU A 384 19.03 -9.72 11.06
CA LEU A 384 18.08 -10.61 11.74
C LEU A 384 16.66 -10.25 11.30
N LEU A 385 16.03 -11.14 10.53
CA LEU A 385 14.63 -11.06 10.15
C LEU A 385 13.80 -11.93 11.07
N CYS A 386 12.75 -11.39 11.66
CA CYS A 386 11.81 -12.11 12.51
C CYS A 386 10.55 -12.47 11.75
N GLY A 387 10.12 -13.71 11.83
CA GLY A 387 8.90 -14.22 11.21
C GLY A 387 7.66 -13.99 12.06
N ALA A 388 6.48 -14.29 11.46
CA ALA A 388 5.19 -14.08 12.09
C ALA A 388 4.98 -14.93 13.37
N ASP A 389 5.63 -16.08 13.47
CA ASP A 389 5.52 -17.00 14.62
C ASP A 389 6.58 -16.74 15.70
N ALA A 390 7.54 -15.83 15.45
CA ALA A 390 8.55 -15.45 16.43
C ALA A 390 7.94 -14.57 17.53
N LYS A 391 8.26 -14.89 18.80
CA LYS A 391 7.79 -14.06 19.91
C LYS A 391 8.67 -12.83 20.06
N GLU A 392 8.05 -11.68 20.19
CA GLU A 392 8.72 -10.37 20.26
C GLU A 392 9.81 -10.31 21.34
N GLU A 393 9.51 -10.83 22.54
CA GLU A 393 10.48 -10.86 23.66
C GLU A 393 11.69 -11.76 23.37
N GLU A 394 11.49 -12.91 22.70
CA GLU A 394 12.56 -13.82 22.31
C GLU A 394 13.40 -13.23 21.17
N ALA A 395 12.75 -12.54 20.21
CA ALA A 395 13.39 -11.87 19.09
C ALA A 395 14.28 -10.71 19.56
N GLN A 396 13.78 -9.88 20.47
CA GLN A 396 14.56 -8.80 21.07
C GLN A 396 15.75 -9.32 21.86
N LYS A 397 15.55 -10.39 22.63
CA LYS A 397 16.64 -11.05 23.36
C LYS A 397 17.72 -11.61 22.42
N LEU A 398 17.31 -12.27 21.32
CA LEU A 398 18.20 -12.77 20.29
C LEU A 398 19.03 -11.64 19.67
N TYR A 399 18.39 -10.54 19.33
CA TYR A 399 19.05 -9.36 18.79
C TYR A 399 20.14 -8.82 19.72
N GLU A 400 19.82 -8.61 21.01
CA GLU A 400 20.78 -8.10 21.99
C GLU A 400 21.97 -9.07 22.20
N GLU A 401 21.69 -10.37 22.21
CA GLU A 401 22.75 -11.40 22.37
C GLU A 401 23.65 -11.44 21.11
N LEU A 402 23.09 -11.41 19.92
CA LEU A 402 23.86 -11.36 18.67
C LEU A 402 24.70 -10.09 18.58
N LYS A 403 24.16 -8.94 18.96
CA LYS A 403 24.89 -7.68 19.02
C LYS A 403 26.07 -7.70 20.02
N ALA A 404 25.89 -8.40 21.12
CA ALA A 404 26.96 -8.55 22.12
C ALA A 404 28.07 -9.53 21.66
N GLU A 405 27.71 -10.62 20.94
CA GLU A 405 28.62 -11.62 20.41
C GLU A 405 29.34 -11.15 19.12
N CYS A 406 28.61 -10.52 18.20
CA CYS A 406 29.11 -10.10 16.89
C CYS A 406 29.53 -8.62 16.89
N ARG A 407 30.52 -8.27 17.73
CA ARG A 407 30.95 -6.87 17.94
C ARG A 407 31.50 -6.18 16.68
N ARG A 408 31.96 -6.95 15.71
CA ARG A 408 32.46 -6.43 14.43
C ARG A 408 31.34 -6.14 13.46
N ALA A 409 30.29 -6.98 13.47
CA ALA A 409 29.19 -6.86 12.56
C ALA A 409 28.24 -5.72 12.99
N GLU A 410 27.75 -4.97 12.03
CA GLU A 410 26.54 -4.17 12.22
C GLU A 410 25.33 -5.11 12.26
N VAL A 411 24.67 -5.21 13.42
CA VAL A 411 23.50 -6.08 13.57
C VAL A 411 22.24 -5.26 13.34
N ILE A 412 21.49 -5.62 12.29
CA ILE A 412 20.26 -4.96 11.86
C ILE A 412 19.08 -5.88 12.20
N PHE A 413 18.06 -5.33 12.88
CA PHE A 413 16.84 -6.04 13.22
C PHE A 413 15.68 -5.59 12.32
N ILE A 414 14.96 -6.57 11.74
CA ILE A 414 13.73 -6.32 10.96
C ILE A 414 12.65 -7.28 11.46
N ASP A 415 11.54 -6.71 11.92
CA ASP A 415 10.30 -7.46 12.14
C ASP A 415 9.64 -7.67 10.77
N GLY A 416 10.01 -8.78 10.12
CA GLY A 416 9.62 -9.08 8.75
C GLY A 416 8.19 -9.60 8.62
N GLY A 417 7.71 -10.34 9.64
CA GLY A 417 6.39 -10.98 9.63
C GLY A 417 6.24 -12.07 8.55
N GLN A 418 7.36 -12.60 8.02
CA GLN A 418 7.33 -13.67 7.01
C GLN A 418 6.84 -14.99 7.62
N PRO A 419 6.07 -15.80 6.86
CA PRO A 419 5.64 -17.12 7.30
C PRO A 419 6.78 -18.15 7.23
N VAL A 420 6.61 -19.32 7.86
CA VAL A 420 7.45 -20.52 7.79
C VAL A 420 8.74 -20.43 8.58
N PHE A 421 9.46 -19.33 8.50
CA PHE A 421 10.74 -19.16 9.20
C PHE A 421 10.58 -18.24 10.40
N ASP A 422 10.86 -18.76 11.60
CA ASP A 422 10.85 -17.96 12.82
C ASP A 422 11.92 -16.87 12.77
N TYR A 423 13.12 -17.25 12.29
CA TYR A 423 14.23 -16.31 12.09
C TYR A 423 14.94 -16.57 10.76
N VAL A 424 15.37 -15.49 10.12
CA VAL A 424 16.32 -15.55 9.00
C VAL A 424 17.52 -14.67 9.32
N LEU A 425 18.71 -15.24 9.21
CA LEU A 425 19.99 -14.59 9.43
C LEU A 425 20.64 -14.35 8.06
N VAL A 426 20.90 -13.09 7.71
CA VAL A 426 21.63 -12.75 6.49
C VAL A 426 22.99 -12.20 6.87
N LEU A 427 24.03 -12.76 6.31
CA LEU A 427 25.42 -12.49 6.66
C LEU A 427 26.19 -12.04 5.40
N GLU A 428 26.86 -10.89 5.53
CA GLU A 428 27.74 -10.31 4.51
C GLU A 428 29.15 -10.05 5.04
#